data_46cadb425311025be9b100bba35a4289
#
_entry.id   46cadb425311025be9b100bba35a4289
#
_cell.length_a   1.000
_cell.length_b   1.000
_cell.length_c   1.000
_cell.angle_alpha   90.00
_cell.angle_beta   90.00
_cell.angle_gamma   90.00
#
_symmetry.space_group_name_H-M   'P 1'
#
loop_
_entity.id
_entity.type
_entity.pdbx_description
1 polymer ?
#
loop_
_entity_poly.entity_id
_entity_poly.type
_entity_poly.pdbx_seq_one_letter_code
_entity_poly.pdbx_strand_id
1 'polypeptide(L)'
;MAAIRFGPARLPSRESPEAALAILLERGYTACEIDFEGGFWMKDEYEFARRLGELAAEAGIVLSVHAPIAAFPGHLAGDEQKRKRAFGMLDHTAGVALALGAEVVVVHPGFLLGRTRKAALNAVAKDLVALRKRLEAKGRGVPFGMEIMGRVRELGTAEDVFWLAARFEWVRPVLDFAHLHAVTDGAFLETDAFASILAAADEVLEPGAPFHVHFSDIAFANRNETKHLPYGEGTLRAEPLGDALARFERPATVISESPGDESHQAIKAILLRSRV
;
A
#
# COMPACT_ATOMS: atom_id res chain seq x y z
N MET A 1 8.35 22.45 -1.22
CA MET A 1 7.26 21.45 -1.05
C MET A 1 7.79 20.07 -1.41
N ALA A 2 7.50 19.07 -0.62
CA ALA A 2 7.97 17.70 -0.86
C ALA A 2 7.38 17.09 -2.15
N ALA A 3 8.09 16.18 -2.80
CA ALA A 3 7.64 15.58 -4.04
C ALA A 3 6.45 14.61 -3.82
N ILE A 4 5.45 14.65 -4.70
CA ILE A 4 4.47 13.58 -4.85
C ILE A 4 4.87 12.73 -6.06
N ARG A 5 4.99 11.42 -5.83
CA ARG A 5 5.06 10.39 -6.86
C ARG A 5 3.68 9.78 -7.01
N PHE A 6 3.25 9.54 -8.22
CA PHE A 6 1.90 9.05 -8.48
C PHE A 6 1.91 7.93 -9.52
N GLY A 7 1.08 6.92 -9.30
CA GLY A 7 0.91 5.83 -10.25
C GLY A 7 -0.26 4.90 -9.93
N PRO A 8 -0.51 3.89 -10.81
CA PRO A 8 -1.58 2.93 -10.63
C PRO A 8 -1.19 1.79 -9.69
N ALA A 9 -2.20 1.14 -9.11
CA ALA A 9 -2.09 -0.06 -8.27
C ALA A 9 -1.94 -1.36 -9.08
N ARG A 10 -1.69 -1.27 -10.36
CA ARG A 10 -1.47 -2.44 -11.22
C ARG A 10 -0.48 -2.14 -12.33
N LEU A 11 0.35 -3.13 -12.61
CA LEU A 11 1.25 -3.05 -13.76
C LEU A 11 0.44 -2.96 -15.06
N PRO A 12 0.65 -1.93 -15.91
CA PRO A 12 -0.18 -1.68 -17.08
C PRO A 12 0.01 -2.70 -18.21
N SER A 13 1.11 -3.44 -18.19
CA SER A 13 1.39 -4.52 -19.13
C SER A 13 2.23 -5.61 -18.47
N ARG A 14 2.04 -6.84 -18.87
CA ARG A 14 2.85 -8.01 -18.47
C ARG A 14 3.54 -8.65 -19.66
N GLU A 15 3.43 -8.05 -20.81
CA GLU A 15 4.04 -8.55 -22.04
C GLU A 15 5.57 -8.52 -21.95
N SER A 16 6.12 -7.39 -21.52
CA SER A 16 7.53 -7.24 -21.20
C SER A 16 7.76 -6.09 -20.20
N PRO A 17 8.91 -6.05 -19.51
CA PRO A 17 9.29 -4.92 -18.66
C PRO A 17 9.34 -3.60 -19.44
N GLU A 18 9.85 -3.61 -20.67
CA GLU A 18 9.93 -2.46 -21.55
C GLU A 18 8.54 -1.93 -21.94
N ALA A 19 7.59 -2.83 -22.26
CA ALA A 19 6.21 -2.45 -22.57
C ALA A 19 5.50 -1.83 -21.37
N ALA A 20 5.69 -2.40 -20.17
CA ALA A 20 5.17 -1.84 -18.93
C ALA A 20 5.72 -0.42 -18.69
N LEU A 21 7.05 -0.26 -18.76
CA LEU A 21 7.70 1.03 -18.56
C LEU A 21 7.22 2.06 -19.59
N ALA A 22 7.15 1.70 -20.87
CA ALA A 22 6.71 2.61 -21.93
C ALA A 22 5.33 3.21 -21.63
N ILE A 23 4.38 2.39 -21.19
CA ILE A 23 3.04 2.85 -20.82
C ILE A 23 3.08 3.75 -19.57
N LEU A 24 3.88 3.43 -18.57
CA LEU A 24 4.02 4.27 -17.37
C LEU A 24 4.56 5.66 -17.74
N LEU A 25 5.56 5.72 -18.60
CA LEU A 25 6.16 6.96 -19.09
C LEU A 25 5.22 7.77 -19.98
N GLU A 26 4.54 7.12 -20.93
CA GLU A 26 3.55 7.75 -21.82
C GLU A 26 2.44 8.43 -21.01
N ARG A 27 1.99 7.78 -19.92
CA ARG A 27 0.95 8.32 -19.02
C ARG A 27 1.51 9.30 -17.98
N GLY A 28 2.81 9.53 -17.96
CA GLY A 28 3.49 10.44 -17.02
C GLY A 28 3.37 9.99 -15.57
N TYR A 29 3.40 8.67 -15.31
CA TYR A 29 3.44 8.11 -13.97
C TYR A 29 4.87 8.09 -13.43
N THR A 30 5.03 8.37 -12.15
CA THR A 30 6.30 8.39 -11.43
C THR A 30 6.35 7.33 -10.32
N ALA A 31 5.29 6.55 -10.18
CA ALA A 31 5.21 5.37 -9.33
C ALA A 31 4.35 4.28 -9.99
N CYS A 32 4.48 3.05 -9.50
CA CYS A 32 3.56 1.95 -9.83
C CYS A 32 3.63 0.91 -8.71
N GLU A 33 2.46 0.40 -8.30
CA GLU A 33 2.39 -0.75 -7.43
C GLU A 33 2.09 -2.01 -8.23
N ILE A 34 2.78 -3.11 -7.92
CA ILE A 34 2.59 -4.40 -8.57
C ILE A 34 1.72 -5.27 -7.66
N ASP A 35 0.50 -5.53 -8.09
CA ASP A 35 -0.48 -6.33 -7.37
C ASP A 35 -0.35 -7.82 -7.73
N PHE A 36 -0.08 -8.65 -6.72
CA PHE A 36 0.00 -10.10 -6.87
C PHE A 36 -1.38 -10.77 -7.08
N GLU A 37 -2.47 -10.17 -6.60
CA GLU A 37 -3.82 -10.68 -6.88
C GLU A 37 -4.16 -10.61 -8.37
N GLY A 38 -3.62 -9.64 -9.08
CA GLY A 38 -3.70 -9.52 -10.52
C GLY A 38 -2.85 -10.55 -11.29
N GLY A 39 -2.17 -11.51 -10.63
CA GLY A 39 -1.47 -12.63 -11.26
C GLY A 39 -0.05 -12.33 -11.72
N PHE A 40 0.78 -11.72 -10.89
CA PHE A 40 2.22 -11.53 -11.17
C PHE A 40 3.03 -12.84 -11.11
N TRP A 41 2.39 -13.96 -10.82
CA TRP A 41 2.99 -15.29 -10.78
C TRP A 41 3.32 -15.78 -12.19
N MET A 42 4.50 -15.42 -12.70
CA MET A 42 5.01 -15.80 -14.01
C MET A 42 6.16 -16.80 -13.86
N LYS A 43 6.39 -17.61 -14.91
CA LYS A 43 7.47 -18.59 -14.89
C LYS A 43 8.83 -17.95 -14.61
N ASP A 44 9.10 -16.79 -15.20
CA ASP A 44 10.37 -16.06 -15.13
C ASP A 44 10.22 -14.72 -14.36
N GLU A 45 9.39 -14.71 -13.33
CA GLU A 45 9.00 -13.49 -12.60
C GLU A 45 10.17 -12.72 -11.98
N TYR A 46 11.19 -13.41 -11.48
CA TYR A 46 12.38 -12.75 -10.92
C TYR A 46 13.23 -12.07 -11.99
N GLU A 47 13.30 -12.61 -13.20
CA GLU A 47 14.01 -12.00 -14.31
C GLU A 47 13.24 -10.78 -14.79
N PHE A 48 11.92 -10.91 -15.00
CA PHE A 48 11.04 -9.81 -15.32
C PHE A 48 11.14 -8.70 -14.26
N ALA A 49 11.05 -9.04 -12.98
CA ALA A 49 11.11 -8.09 -11.88
C ALA A 49 12.44 -7.33 -11.86
N ARG A 50 13.58 -8.03 -12.00
CA ARG A 50 14.89 -7.38 -12.01
C ARG A 50 15.00 -6.41 -13.18
N ARG A 51 14.61 -6.84 -14.38
CA ARG A 51 14.66 -6.00 -15.57
C ARG A 51 13.75 -4.78 -15.45
N LEU A 52 12.52 -4.95 -14.95
CA LEU A 52 11.61 -3.83 -14.70
C LEU A 52 12.18 -2.87 -13.65
N GLY A 53 12.77 -3.39 -12.58
CA GLY A 53 13.40 -2.60 -11.53
C GLY A 53 14.55 -1.73 -12.05
N GLU A 54 15.44 -2.30 -12.88
CA GLU A 54 16.52 -1.58 -13.55
C GLU A 54 15.99 -0.42 -14.41
N LEU A 55 15.03 -0.73 -15.28
CA LEU A 55 14.41 0.25 -16.17
C LEU A 55 13.65 1.35 -15.40
N ALA A 56 12.92 0.98 -14.35
CA ALA A 56 12.18 1.93 -13.52
C ALA A 56 13.15 2.88 -12.77
N ALA A 57 14.24 2.34 -12.22
CA ALA A 57 15.26 3.13 -11.54
C ALA A 57 15.94 4.14 -12.49
N GLU A 58 16.30 3.73 -13.71
CA GLU A 58 16.84 4.60 -14.75
C GLU A 58 15.87 5.71 -15.16
N ALA A 59 14.56 5.40 -15.15
CA ALA A 59 13.49 6.35 -15.50
C ALA A 59 13.03 7.21 -14.31
N GLY A 60 13.54 6.97 -13.09
CA GLY A 60 13.09 7.66 -11.88
C GLY A 60 11.67 7.28 -11.41
N ILE A 61 11.19 6.10 -11.81
CA ILE A 61 9.89 5.56 -11.38
C ILE A 61 10.08 4.70 -10.13
N VAL A 62 9.28 4.98 -9.11
CA VAL A 62 9.28 4.21 -7.85
C VAL A 62 8.31 3.04 -7.96
N LEU A 63 8.77 1.87 -7.52
CA LEU A 63 7.96 0.67 -7.49
C LEU A 63 7.63 0.26 -6.05
N SER A 64 6.41 -0.24 -5.85
CA SER A 64 5.97 -0.96 -4.66
C SER A 64 5.32 -2.29 -5.06
N VAL A 65 5.09 -3.15 -4.10
CA VAL A 65 4.47 -4.46 -4.34
C VAL A 65 3.37 -4.68 -3.33
N HIS A 66 2.17 -5.02 -3.80
CA HIS A 66 1.07 -5.45 -2.95
C HIS A 66 1.07 -6.97 -2.81
N ALA A 67 1.17 -7.47 -1.58
CA ALA A 67 1.11 -8.91 -1.31
C ALA A 67 -0.31 -9.45 -1.52
N PRO A 68 -0.46 -10.76 -1.82
CA PRO A 68 -1.79 -11.36 -1.90
C PRO A 68 -2.60 -11.13 -0.63
N ILE A 69 -3.88 -10.80 -0.73
CA ILE A 69 -4.80 -10.56 0.41
C ILE A 69 -4.79 -11.74 1.40
N ALA A 70 -4.65 -12.97 0.90
CA ALA A 70 -4.56 -14.16 1.74
C ALA A 70 -3.23 -14.30 2.50
N ALA A 71 -2.23 -13.47 2.20
CA ALA A 71 -0.89 -13.51 2.79
C ALA A 71 -0.78 -12.59 4.01
N PHE A 72 -1.66 -12.69 4.98
CA PHE A 72 -1.63 -11.87 6.18
C PHE A 72 -0.98 -12.58 7.38
N PRO A 73 -0.33 -11.87 8.32
CA PRO A 73 0.19 -12.42 9.57
C PRO A 73 -0.92 -12.61 10.62
N GLY A 74 -0.60 -13.26 11.74
CA GLY A 74 -1.50 -13.33 12.89
C GLY A 74 -2.59 -14.40 12.80
N HIS A 75 -2.35 -15.53 12.15
CA HIS A 75 -3.27 -16.67 12.14
C HIS A 75 -3.56 -17.22 13.54
N LEU A 76 -4.66 -17.97 13.69
CA LEU A 76 -5.01 -18.61 14.94
C LEU A 76 -3.99 -19.71 15.31
N ALA A 77 -3.79 -19.93 16.60
CA ALA A 77 -3.13 -21.14 17.09
C ALA A 77 -3.92 -22.38 16.63
N GLY A 78 -3.24 -23.34 16.02
CA GLY A 78 -3.87 -24.49 15.37
C GLY A 78 -4.01 -24.36 13.84
N ASP A 79 -3.96 -23.16 13.27
CA ASP A 79 -3.96 -22.93 11.82
C ASP A 79 -2.54 -22.91 11.21
N GLU A 80 -1.67 -23.80 11.65
CA GLU A 80 -0.24 -23.83 11.28
C GLU A 80 -0.02 -23.94 9.76
N GLN A 81 -0.88 -24.65 9.04
CA GLN A 81 -0.78 -24.75 7.59
C GLN A 81 -1.07 -23.42 6.90
N LYS A 82 -2.10 -22.70 7.34
CA LYS A 82 -2.44 -21.36 6.80
C LYS A 82 -1.31 -20.37 7.09
N ARG A 83 -0.81 -20.38 8.34
CA ARG A 83 0.33 -19.54 8.74
C ARG A 83 1.57 -19.84 7.90
N LYS A 84 1.91 -21.12 7.70
CA LYS A 84 3.05 -21.54 6.87
C LYS A 84 2.88 -21.08 5.41
N ARG A 85 1.68 -21.19 4.85
CA ARG A 85 1.36 -20.70 3.51
C ARG A 85 1.51 -19.19 3.41
N ALA A 86 0.92 -18.42 4.33
CA ALA A 86 1.04 -16.96 4.37
C ALA A 86 2.51 -16.52 4.45
N PHE A 87 3.31 -17.15 5.32
CA PHE A 87 4.75 -16.88 5.40
C PHE A 87 5.51 -17.21 4.11
N GLY A 88 5.11 -18.27 3.42
CA GLY A 88 5.67 -18.63 2.11
C GLY A 88 5.36 -17.58 1.06
N MET A 89 4.14 -17.09 1.03
CA MET A 89 3.70 -16.03 0.11
C MET A 89 4.41 -14.70 0.41
N LEU A 90 4.45 -14.26 1.68
CA LEU A 90 5.14 -13.03 2.08
C LEU A 90 6.65 -13.09 1.82
N ASP A 91 7.29 -14.24 2.06
CA ASP A 91 8.69 -14.47 1.76
C ASP A 91 8.95 -14.37 0.24
N HIS A 92 8.08 -14.96 -0.58
CA HIS A 92 8.16 -14.87 -2.04
C HIS A 92 7.96 -13.44 -2.52
N THR A 93 6.91 -12.75 -2.04
CA THR A 93 6.63 -11.34 -2.36
C THR A 93 7.84 -10.45 -2.02
N ALA A 94 8.45 -10.63 -0.85
CA ALA A 94 9.65 -9.89 -0.47
C ALA A 94 10.85 -10.17 -1.41
N GLY A 95 10.96 -11.40 -1.92
CA GLY A 95 11.98 -11.75 -2.91
C GLY A 95 11.78 -11.03 -4.23
N VAL A 96 10.55 -10.98 -4.74
CA VAL A 96 10.22 -10.23 -5.96
C VAL A 96 10.36 -8.72 -5.76
N ALA A 97 9.91 -8.20 -4.61
CA ALA A 97 10.08 -6.80 -4.25
C ALA A 97 11.56 -6.37 -4.22
N LEU A 98 12.43 -7.23 -3.67
CA LEU A 98 13.88 -7.00 -3.71
C LEU A 98 14.41 -6.98 -5.14
N ALA A 99 13.97 -7.90 -5.99
CA ALA A 99 14.39 -7.95 -7.40
C ALA A 99 13.93 -6.72 -8.19
N LEU A 100 12.76 -6.16 -7.86
CA LEU A 100 12.22 -4.92 -8.40
C LEU A 100 12.92 -3.65 -7.87
N GLY A 101 13.68 -3.74 -6.77
CA GLY A 101 14.11 -2.55 -6.03
C GLY A 101 12.93 -1.78 -5.42
N ALA A 102 11.86 -2.49 -5.05
CA ALA A 102 10.64 -1.88 -4.53
C ALA A 102 10.86 -1.18 -3.19
N GLU A 103 10.19 -0.05 -2.98
CA GLU A 103 10.29 0.80 -1.80
C GLU A 103 9.63 0.16 -0.56
N VAL A 104 8.57 -0.63 -0.78
CA VAL A 104 7.76 -1.27 0.26
C VAL A 104 6.99 -2.47 -0.30
N VAL A 105 6.71 -3.44 0.58
CA VAL A 105 5.74 -4.52 0.34
C VAL A 105 4.48 -4.21 1.16
N VAL A 106 3.39 -3.89 0.50
CA VAL A 106 2.09 -3.64 1.15
C VAL A 106 1.46 -4.96 1.59
N VAL A 107 0.98 -5.01 2.82
CA VAL A 107 0.42 -6.22 3.45
C VAL A 107 -0.80 -5.85 4.29
N HIS A 108 -1.90 -6.58 4.09
CA HIS A 108 -3.05 -6.50 4.98
C HIS A 108 -2.71 -7.06 6.37
N PRO A 109 -3.02 -6.37 7.47
CA PRO A 109 -2.80 -6.89 8.82
C PRO A 109 -3.65 -8.13 9.15
N GLY A 110 -4.71 -8.39 8.38
CA GLY A 110 -5.57 -9.57 8.48
C GLY A 110 -6.87 -9.34 9.25
N PHE A 111 -7.27 -10.32 10.05
CA PHE A 111 -8.61 -10.38 10.61
C PHE A 111 -8.61 -10.63 12.12
N LEU A 112 -9.67 -10.20 12.80
CA LEU A 112 -9.86 -10.49 14.23
C LEU A 112 -10.01 -11.99 14.50
N LEU A 113 -10.64 -12.75 13.61
CA LEU A 113 -10.86 -14.20 13.72
C LEU A 113 -11.49 -14.63 15.07
N GLY A 114 -12.47 -13.86 15.54
CA GLY A 114 -13.14 -14.10 16.81
C GLY A 114 -12.35 -13.72 18.07
N ARG A 115 -11.16 -13.12 17.94
CA ARG A 115 -10.34 -12.64 19.05
C ARG A 115 -10.65 -11.19 19.40
N THR A 116 -10.22 -10.77 20.60
CA THR A 116 -10.13 -9.34 20.90
C THR A 116 -9.09 -8.69 20.00
N ARG A 117 -9.25 -7.41 19.67
CA ARG A 117 -8.28 -6.64 18.87
C ARG A 117 -6.85 -6.73 19.42
N LYS A 118 -6.69 -6.56 20.74
CA LYS A 118 -5.38 -6.70 21.41
C LYS A 118 -4.74 -8.07 21.19
N ALA A 119 -5.52 -9.15 21.28
CA ALA A 119 -5.00 -10.50 21.07
C ALA A 119 -4.62 -10.75 19.60
N ALA A 120 -5.39 -10.21 18.65
CA ALA A 120 -5.09 -10.30 17.23
C ALA A 120 -3.82 -9.50 16.88
N LEU A 121 -3.68 -8.26 17.35
CA LEU A 121 -2.47 -7.44 17.16
C LEU A 121 -1.20 -8.10 17.74
N ASN A 122 -1.30 -8.67 18.93
CA ASN A 122 -0.16 -9.39 19.52
C ASN A 122 0.24 -10.61 18.69
N ALA A 123 -0.71 -11.30 18.06
CA ALA A 123 -0.42 -12.42 17.17
C ALA A 123 0.28 -11.94 15.89
N VAL A 124 -0.18 -10.82 15.29
CA VAL A 124 0.49 -10.16 14.16
C VAL A 124 1.92 -9.77 14.53
N ALA A 125 2.11 -9.08 15.65
CA ALA A 125 3.44 -8.67 16.11
C ALA A 125 4.39 -9.85 16.31
N LYS A 126 3.90 -10.96 16.89
CA LYS A 126 4.68 -12.21 17.03
C LYS A 126 5.08 -12.79 15.67
N ASP A 127 4.16 -12.78 14.72
CA ASP A 127 4.41 -13.29 13.38
C ASP A 127 5.38 -12.40 12.61
N LEU A 128 5.30 -11.08 12.75
CA LEU A 128 6.25 -10.15 12.16
C LEU A 128 7.69 -10.40 12.64
N VAL A 129 7.90 -10.65 13.94
CA VAL A 129 9.23 -11.02 14.47
C VAL A 129 9.75 -12.29 13.80
N ALA A 130 8.91 -13.32 13.67
CA ALA A 130 9.30 -14.59 13.05
C ALA A 130 9.55 -14.44 11.53
N LEU A 131 8.72 -13.63 10.86
CA LEU A 131 8.87 -13.33 9.44
C LEU A 131 10.17 -12.55 9.18
N ARG A 132 10.48 -11.53 9.97
CA ARG A 132 11.71 -10.74 9.84
C ARG A 132 12.95 -11.61 9.87
N LYS A 133 13.06 -12.51 10.86
CA LYS A 133 14.17 -13.48 10.95
C LYS A 133 14.29 -14.34 9.70
N ARG A 134 13.17 -14.78 9.14
CA ARG A 134 13.14 -15.60 7.93
C ARG A 134 13.60 -14.81 6.70
N LEU A 135 13.18 -13.55 6.58
CA LEU A 135 13.55 -12.67 5.46
C LEU A 135 15.03 -12.29 5.52
N GLU A 136 15.54 -11.93 6.70
CA GLU A 136 16.96 -11.62 6.92
C GLU A 136 17.88 -12.79 6.60
N ALA A 137 17.51 -14.00 7.01
CA ALA A 137 18.26 -15.21 6.69
C ALA A 137 18.40 -15.48 5.18
N LYS A 138 17.56 -14.81 4.35
CA LYS A 138 17.56 -14.90 2.88
C LYS A 138 18.01 -13.62 2.18
N GLY A 139 18.45 -12.61 2.94
CA GLY A 139 18.83 -11.32 2.42
C GLY A 139 17.67 -10.52 1.81
N ARG A 140 16.43 -10.75 2.26
CA ARG A 140 15.20 -10.10 1.76
C ARG A 140 14.74 -8.98 2.69
N GLY A 141 15.59 -7.99 2.90
CA GLY A 141 15.38 -6.90 3.87
C GLY A 141 14.51 -5.75 3.38
N VAL A 142 13.43 -5.99 2.63
CA VAL A 142 12.52 -4.95 2.16
C VAL A 142 11.57 -4.52 3.29
N PRO A 143 11.26 -3.21 3.45
CA PRO A 143 10.23 -2.75 4.38
C PRO A 143 8.84 -3.31 4.06
N PHE A 144 8.05 -3.59 5.10
CA PHE A 144 6.65 -3.98 4.95
C PHE A 144 5.74 -2.83 5.32
N GLY A 145 4.77 -2.54 4.47
CA GLY A 145 3.71 -1.56 4.68
C GLY A 145 2.46 -2.23 5.22
N MET A 146 2.08 -1.95 6.47
CA MET A 146 0.80 -2.40 7.01
C MET A 146 -0.29 -1.44 6.56
N GLU A 147 -1.31 -1.97 5.90
CA GLU A 147 -2.37 -1.16 5.31
C GLU A 147 -3.51 -0.90 6.29
N ILE A 148 -4.06 0.33 6.25
CA ILE A 148 -5.29 0.67 6.94
C ILE A 148 -6.47 0.06 6.18
N MET A 149 -7.31 -0.72 6.89
CA MET A 149 -8.35 -1.55 6.29
C MET A 149 -9.73 -0.89 6.26
N GLY A 150 -10.52 -1.26 5.25
CA GLY A 150 -11.81 -0.65 4.93
C GLY A 150 -13.04 -1.32 5.54
N ARG A 151 -12.90 -2.31 6.46
CA ARG A 151 -14.02 -3.00 7.07
C ARG A 151 -13.89 -3.14 8.57
N VAL A 152 -14.96 -2.90 9.32
CA VAL A 152 -14.95 -2.89 10.79
C VAL A 152 -14.55 -4.23 11.44
N ARG A 153 -14.64 -5.34 10.72
CA ARG A 153 -14.26 -6.68 11.21
C ARG A 153 -12.81 -7.04 10.93
N GLU A 154 -12.12 -6.22 10.15
CA GLU A 154 -10.70 -6.42 9.86
C GLU A 154 -9.84 -5.87 11.00
N LEU A 155 -8.63 -6.40 11.10
CA LEU A 155 -7.56 -5.79 11.85
C LEU A 155 -6.90 -4.76 10.92
N GLY A 156 -6.51 -3.61 11.44
CA GLY A 156 -5.88 -2.56 10.63
C GLY A 156 -6.63 -1.23 10.67
N THR A 157 -7.16 -0.82 11.83
CA THR A 157 -7.51 0.59 12.01
C THR A 157 -6.23 1.44 11.97
N ALA A 158 -6.35 2.76 11.80
CA ALA A 158 -5.20 3.66 11.85
C ALA A 158 -4.34 3.44 13.10
N GLU A 159 -4.97 3.29 14.27
CA GLU A 159 -4.29 3.04 15.54
C GLU A 159 -3.56 1.68 15.54
N ASP A 160 -4.15 0.64 14.95
CA ASP A 160 -3.52 -0.68 14.85
C ASP A 160 -2.24 -0.60 13.99
N VAL A 161 -2.34 0.07 12.85
CA VAL A 161 -1.25 0.22 11.89
C VAL A 161 -0.11 1.06 12.48
N PHE A 162 -0.44 2.20 13.10
CA PHE A 162 0.55 3.05 13.77
C PHE A 162 1.20 2.35 14.96
N TRP A 163 0.44 1.56 15.72
CA TRP A 163 1.01 0.74 16.80
C TRP A 163 2.02 -0.29 16.30
N LEU A 164 1.78 -0.92 15.13
CA LEU A 164 2.72 -1.84 14.51
C LEU A 164 3.95 -1.10 13.97
N ALA A 165 3.77 0.02 13.28
CA ALA A 165 4.86 0.82 12.73
C ALA A 165 5.78 1.37 13.82
N ALA A 166 5.23 1.91 14.91
CA ALA A 166 6.02 2.40 16.05
C ALA A 166 6.83 1.30 16.78
N ARG A 167 6.51 0.02 16.54
CA ARG A 167 7.13 -1.12 17.22
C ARG A 167 8.21 -1.80 16.40
N PHE A 168 8.19 -1.65 15.09
CA PHE A 168 9.11 -2.34 14.18
C PHE A 168 9.64 -1.37 13.13
N GLU A 169 10.91 -1.03 13.17
CA GLU A 169 11.58 -0.10 12.23
C GLU A 169 11.40 -0.47 10.75
N TRP A 170 11.21 -1.75 10.44
CA TRP A 170 11.01 -2.23 9.08
C TRP A 170 9.53 -2.28 8.66
N VAL A 171 8.60 -1.84 9.52
CA VAL A 171 7.17 -1.75 9.25
C VAL A 171 6.79 -0.29 9.08
N ARG A 172 6.12 0.03 7.99
CA ARG A 172 5.62 1.37 7.66
C ARG A 172 4.10 1.38 7.61
N PRO A 173 3.43 2.49 7.94
CA PRO A 173 2.01 2.62 7.67
C PRO A 173 1.76 2.82 6.17
N VAL A 174 0.72 2.17 5.64
CA VAL A 174 0.12 2.45 4.35
C VAL A 174 -1.24 3.07 4.61
N LEU A 175 -1.40 4.29 4.11
CA LEU A 175 -2.54 5.15 4.41
C LEU A 175 -3.57 5.01 3.29
N ASP A 176 -4.51 4.08 3.43
CA ASP A 176 -5.63 3.98 2.51
C ASP A 176 -6.76 4.91 2.94
N PHE A 177 -6.92 6.01 2.21
CA PHE A 177 -7.94 7.00 2.51
C PHE A 177 -9.33 6.61 2.03
N ALA A 178 -9.44 5.70 1.05
CA ALA A 178 -10.72 5.13 0.66
C ALA A 178 -11.26 4.23 1.79
N HIS A 179 -10.40 3.39 2.35
CA HIS A 179 -10.72 2.54 3.50
C HIS A 179 -11.10 3.38 4.74
N LEU A 180 -10.33 4.43 5.04
CA LEU A 180 -10.65 5.36 6.13
C LEU A 180 -12.01 6.02 5.92
N HIS A 181 -12.30 6.49 4.70
CA HIS A 181 -13.58 7.08 4.35
C HIS A 181 -14.72 6.10 4.57
N ALA A 182 -14.56 4.84 4.16
CA ALA A 182 -15.57 3.81 4.33
C ALA A 182 -15.85 3.48 5.80
N VAL A 183 -14.81 3.24 6.62
CA VAL A 183 -15.00 2.85 8.04
C VAL A 183 -15.46 3.98 8.94
N THR A 184 -15.33 5.24 8.49
CA THR A 184 -15.83 6.42 9.19
C THR A 184 -17.15 6.94 8.63
N ASP A 185 -17.82 6.14 7.78
CA ASP A 185 -19.12 6.47 7.18
C ASP A 185 -19.09 7.77 6.37
N GLY A 186 -18.00 7.98 5.60
CA GLY A 186 -17.85 9.11 4.70
C GLY A 186 -17.23 10.36 5.31
N ALA A 187 -16.46 10.27 6.40
CA ALA A 187 -15.97 11.46 7.11
C ALA A 187 -14.78 12.17 6.46
N PHE A 188 -14.10 11.58 5.47
CA PHE A 188 -12.93 12.19 4.83
C PHE A 188 -13.36 13.12 3.69
N LEU A 189 -13.88 14.30 4.05
CA LEU A 189 -14.35 15.33 3.11
C LEU A 189 -13.48 16.58 3.13
N GLU A 190 -12.87 16.89 4.28
CA GLU A 190 -12.14 18.12 4.53
C GLU A 190 -10.64 17.85 4.72
N THR A 191 -9.79 18.79 4.33
CA THR A 191 -8.33 18.72 4.42
C THR A 191 -7.81 18.31 5.81
N ASP A 192 -8.45 18.79 6.88
CA ASP A 192 -8.00 18.52 8.25
C ASP A 192 -8.15 17.04 8.64
N ALA A 193 -9.14 16.31 8.09
CA ALA A 193 -9.28 14.89 8.31
C ALA A 193 -8.07 14.11 7.75
N PHE A 194 -7.64 14.44 6.54
CA PHE A 194 -6.45 13.85 5.92
C PHE A 194 -5.18 14.25 6.67
N ALA A 195 -5.05 15.53 7.00
CA ALA A 195 -3.87 16.08 7.69
C ALA A 195 -3.65 15.43 9.06
N SER A 196 -4.72 15.09 9.79
CA SER A 196 -4.63 14.41 11.09
C SER A 196 -4.03 13.01 10.98
N ILE A 197 -4.39 12.24 9.95
CA ILE A 197 -3.84 10.91 9.69
C ILE A 197 -2.37 11.01 9.23
N LEU A 198 -2.08 11.97 8.33
CA LEU A 198 -0.71 12.22 7.89
C LEU A 198 0.20 12.61 9.05
N ALA A 199 -0.27 13.47 9.96
CA ALA A 199 0.50 13.86 11.16
C ALA A 199 0.81 12.66 12.06
N ALA A 200 -0.17 11.80 12.33
CA ALA A 200 0.04 10.59 13.12
C ALA A 200 0.99 9.59 12.42
N ALA A 201 0.95 9.51 11.11
CA ALA A 201 1.89 8.70 10.34
C ALA A 201 3.31 9.28 10.35
N ASP A 202 3.44 10.61 10.30
CA ASP A 202 4.73 11.31 10.35
C ASP A 202 5.50 11.05 11.65
N GLU A 203 4.78 10.91 12.77
CA GLU A 203 5.35 10.58 14.09
C GLU A 203 5.99 9.19 14.17
N VAL A 204 5.52 8.22 13.36
CA VAL A 204 5.98 6.83 13.43
C VAL A 204 6.86 6.42 12.23
N LEU A 205 6.91 7.23 11.19
CA LEU A 205 7.76 6.99 10.02
C LEU A 205 9.19 7.44 10.30
N GLU A 206 10.14 6.61 9.89
CA GLU A 206 11.55 6.99 9.92
C GLU A 206 11.85 8.26 9.12
N PRO A 207 12.88 9.02 9.52
CA PRO A 207 13.33 10.18 8.76
C PRO A 207 13.62 9.82 7.30
N GLY A 208 13.03 10.56 6.36
CA GLY A 208 13.23 10.38 4.92
C GLY A 208 12.36 9.30 4.26
N ALA A 209 11.68 8.44 5.02
CA ALA A 209 10.69 7.54 4.44
C ALA A 209 9.48 8.34 3.92
N PRO A 210 8.97 8.09 2.71
CA PRO A 210 7.79 8.79 2.20
C PRO A 210 6.51 8.31 2.90
N PHE A 211 5.46 9.14 2.86
CA PHE A 211 4.11 8.62 3.03
C PHE A 211 3.81 7.65 1.88
N HIS A 212 3.31 6.45 2.19
CA HIS A 212 2.74 5.55 1.20
C HIS A 212 1.22 5.61 1.32
N VAL A 213 0.57 6.05 0.26
CA VAL A 213 -0.86 6.38 0.25
C VAL A 213 -1.56 5.57 -0.82
N HIS A 214 -2.64 4.86 -0.45
CA HIS A 214 -3.62 4.36 -1.38
C HIS A 214 -4.79 5.32 -1.47
N PHE A 215 -5.27 5.54 -2.68
CA PHE A 215 -6.37 6.44 -2.94
C PHE A 215 -7.26 5.96 -4.08
N SER A 216 -8.55 5.91 -3.82
CA SER A 216 -9.60 5.70 -4.82
C SER A 216 -10.90 6.34 -4.37
N ASP A 217 -11.82 6.59 -5.27
CA ASP A 217 -13.21 6.77 -4.86
C ASP A 217 -13.81 5.41 -4.47
N ILE A 218 -14.81 5.39 -3.57
CA ILE A 218 -15.23 4.15 -2.93
C ILE A 218 -16.73 4.13 -2.64
N ALA A 219 -17.35 2.97 -2.87
CA ALA A 219 -18.66 2.64 -2.35
C ALA A 219 -18.54 1.89 -1.02
N PHE A 220 -19.36 2.26 -0.06
CA PHE A 220 -19.39 1.63 1.25
C PHE A 220 -20.82 1.53 1.79
N ALA A 221 -21.04 0.63 2.73
CA ALA A 221 -22.29 0.48 3.45
C ALA A 221 -22.02 0.01 4.89
N ASN A 222 -22.71 0.58 5.86
CA ASN A 222 -22.58 0.19 7.26
C ASN A 222 -21.11 0.19 7.75
N ARG A 223 -20.34 1.19 7.36
CA ARG A 223 -18.90 1.34 7.69
C ARG A 223 -18.04 0.18 7.16
N ASN A 224 -18.40 -0.37 6.03
CA ASN A 224 -17.61 -1.37 5.33
C ASN A 224 -17.51 -1.00 3.86
N GLU A 225 -16.32 -1.03 3.32
CA GLU A 225 -16.09 -0.92 1.89
C GLU A 225 -16.84 -2.03 1.14
N THR A 226 -17.30 -1.71 -0.03
CA THR A 226 -17.95 -2.68 -0.93
C THR A 226 -17.25 -2.76 -2.28
N LYS A 227 -16.75 -1.64 -2.79
CA LYS A 227 -16.16 -1.57 -4.13
C LYS A 227 -15.39 -0.26 -4.32
N HIS A 228 -14.20 -0.33 -4.91
CA HIS A 228 -13.53 0.83 -5.48
C HIS A 228 -14.29 1.33 -6.72
N LEU A 229 -14.46 2.64 -6.82
CA LEU A 229 -15.22 3.29 -7.88
C LEU A 229 -14.30 4.07 -8.82
N PRO A 230 -14.73 4.26 -10.08
CA PRO A 230 -14.17 5.32 -10.91
C PRO A 230 -14.22 6.66 -10.18
N TYR A 231 -13.18 7.47 -10.33
CA TYR A 231 -13.10 8.74 -9.63
C TYR A 231 -14.24 9.68 -10.03
N GLY A 232 -14.96 10.19 -9.05
CA GLY A 232 -16.14 11.06 -9.21
C GLY A 232 -17.49 10.36 -9.06
N GLU A 233 -17.55 9.02 -8.99
CA GLU A 233 -18.79 8.28 -8.79
C GLU A 233 -19.21 8.14 -7.31
N GLY A 234 -18.30 8.30 -6.38
CA GLY A 234 -18.57 8.34 -4.93
C GLY A 234 -18.44 9.74 -4.35
N THR A 235 -18.02 9.82 -3.09
CA THR A 235 -17.94 11.10 -2.33
C THR A 235 -16.52 11.49 -1.94
N LEU A 236 -15.52 10.62 -2.06
CA LEU A 236 -14.14 10.91 -1.72
C LEU A 236 -13.50 11.78 -2.82
N ARG A 237 -12.80 12.84 -2.43
CA ARG A 237 -12.17 13.77 -3.37
C ARG A 237 -10.67 13.90 -3.10
N ALA A 238 -9.90 14.09 -4.18
CA ALA A 238 -8.46 14.17 -4.13
C ALA A 238 -7.91 15.55 -3.72
N GLU A 239 -8.68 16.60 -3.90
CA GLU A 239 -8.30 17.98 -3.55
C GLU A 239 -7.93 18.10 -2.06
N PRO A 240 -8.76 17.66 -1.09
CA PRO A 240 -8.41 17.74 0.33
C PRO A 240 -7.14 16.94 0.68
N LEU A 241 -6.89 15.81 0.02
CA LEU A 241 -5.65 15.04 0.19
C LEU A 241 -4.44 15.83 -0.34
N GLY A 242 -4.55 16.44 -1.53
CA GLY A 242 -3.51 17.28 -2.11
C GLY A 242 -3.11 18.44 -1.19
N ASP A 243 -4.11 19.14 -0.65
CA ASP A 243 -3.94 20.25 0.29
C ASP A 243 -3.34 19.78 1.63
N ALA A 244 -3.74 18.60 2.11
CA ALA A 244 -3.18 18.03 3.33
C ALA A 244 -1.70 17.66 3.15
N LEU A 245 -1.35 16.97 2.06
CA LEU A 245 0.04 16.60 1.73
C LEU A 245 0.95 17.83 1.57
N ALA A 246 0.40 18.96 1.11
CA ALA A 246 1.14 20.23 0.97
C ALA A 246 1.58 20.84 2.30
N ARG A 247 0.99 20.42 3.43
CA ARG A 247 1.35 20.88 4.78
C ARG A 247 2.60 20.20 5.35
N PHE A 248 3.09 19.15 4.68
CA PHE A 248 4.23 18.35 5.13
C PHE A 248 5.43 18.50 4.19
N GLU A 249 6.64 18.45 4.77
CA GLU A 249 7.89 18.43 4.01
C GLU A 249 8.28 16.99 3.57
N ARG A 250 7.56 15.98 4.08
CA ARG A 250 7.78 14.57 3.76
C ARG A 250 7.25 14.25 2.35
N PRO A 251 8.05 13.59 1.49
CA PRO A 251 7.56 13.13 0.19
C PRO A 251 6.44 12.09 0.33
N ALA A 252 5.62 11.96 -0.71
CA ALA A 252 4.55 10.98 -0.75
C ALA A 252 4.60 10.15 -2.04
N THR A 253 4.36 8.85 -1.93
CA THR A 253 4.04 7.96 -3.05
C THR A 253 2.53 7.66 -2.96
N VAL A 254 1.77 8.15 -3.94
CA VAL A 254 0.32 7.95 -4.00
C VAL A 254 0.00 6.94 -5.09
N ILE A 255 -0.60 5.85 -4.70
CA ILE A 255 -1.04 4.76 -5.57
C ILE A 255 -2.54 4.84 -5.75
N SER A 256 -2.99 4.96 -6.99
CA SER A 256 -4.41 5.01 -7.31
C SER A 256 -4.97 3.60 -7.55
N GLU A 257 -5.98 3.25 -6.76
CA GLU A 257 -6.71 1.99 -6.86
C GLU A 257 -8.07 2.15 -7.57
N SER A 258 -8.38 3.35 -8.04
CA SER A 258 -9.58 3.58 -8.84
C SER A 258 -9.55 2.75 -10.14
N PRO A 259 -10.66 2.17 -10.56
CA PRO A 259 -10.73 1.50 -11.86
C PRO A 259 -10.61 2.51 -13.01
N GLY A 260 -9.85 2.12 -14.03
CA GLY A 260 -9.72 2.86 -15.29
C GLY A 260 -8.66 3.96 -15.26
N ASP A 261 -7.97 4.11 -16.41
CA ASP A 261 -6.89 5.08 -16.57
C ASP A 261 -7.38 6.54 -16.47
N GLU A 262 -8.60 6.83 -16.90
CA GLU A 262 -9.21 8.15 -16.78
C GLU A 262 -9.28 8.62 -15.33
N SER A 263 -9.63 7.70 -14.40
CA SER A 263 -9.62 7.96 -12.96
C SER A 263 -8.22 8.28 -12.45
N HIS A 264 -7.21 7.50 -12.86
CA HIS A 264 -5.82 7.75 -12.48
C HIS A 264 -5.35 9.12 -12.96
N GLN A 265 -5.64 9.49 -14.23
CA GLN A 265 -5.24 10.79 -14.76
C GLN A 265 -5.95 11.96 -14.06
N ALA A 266 -7.24 11.80 -13.74
CA ALA A 266 -7.98 12.83 -12.99
C ALA A 266 -7.39 13.06 -11.60
N ILE A 267 -7.17 12.01 -10.82
CA ILE A 267 -6.57 12.09 -9.49
C ILE A 267 -5.15 12.69 -9.57
N LYS A 268 -4.31 12.20 -10.50
CA LYS A 268 -2.97 12.74 -10.73
C LYS A 268 -2.99 14.25 -11.00
N ALA A 269 -3.87 14.68 -11.92
CA ALA A 269 -3.96 16.10 -12.30
C ALA A 269 -4.33 17.00 -11.10
N ILE A 270 -5.18 16.52 -10.19
CA ILE A 270 -5.57 17.23 -8.98
C ILE A 270 -4.38 17.30 -8.01
N LEU A 271 -3.80 16.17 -7.65
CA LEU A 271 -2.73 16.10 -6.66
C LEU A 271 -1.47 16.88 -7.07
N LEU A 272 -1.19 16.98 -8.36
CA LEU A 272 -0.04 17.72 -8.87
C LEU A 272 -0.33 19.21 -9.11
N ARG A 273 -1.61 19.63 -9.26
CA ARG A 273 -1.97 21.07 -9.39
C ARG A 273 -1.76 21.86 -8.11
N SER A 274 -1.97 21.27 -6.96
CA SER A 274 -1.82 21.93 -5.65
C SER A 274 -0.38 22.38 -5.36
N ARG A 275 0.53 22.29 -6.34
CA ARG A 275 1.98 22.53 -6.20
C ARG A 275 2.57 23.53 -7.19
N VAL A 276 1.74 24.13 -8.06
CA VAL A 276 2.07 25.29 -8.92
C VAL A 276 1.54 26.59 -8.23
#